data_a9573513c9f25745f43a332374f9568d
#
_entry.id   a9573513c9f25745f43a332374f9568d
#
_cell.length_a   1.000
_cell.length_b   1.000
_cell.length_c   1.000
_cell.angle_alpha   90.00
_cell.angle_beta   90.00
_cell.angle_gamma   90.00
#
_symmetry.space_group_name_H-M   'P 1'
#
loop_
_entity.id
_entity.type
_entity.pdbx_description
1 polymer ?
#
loop_
_entity_poly.entity_id
_entity_poly.type
_entity_poly.pdbx_seq_one_letter_code
_entity_poly.pdbx_strand_id
1 'polypeptide(L)'
;MNTRREFLKGAGAFSAGTALAGCLSQSAAKPVQSNSKFIWGSLLHLGSNMWRDWVPGVKYPSSLEEEKKLIQEGKLKFTASRLYCVRDYMSADMKVWRGQVDYTRAEGLNTVFIDIGEAYAFPSHPELWVKGSLDFDEMRAELDYIRKQGLEPVPKLNFSTGHDQWLKEYHYMTSSPKYRQVVADVIRDVCEVFGSPRLFHIGFDEEVFAACGTRELCVMRSGDLWWKDMLFCVQEVERHSARATLWSDKICGGREEFFKKMPKSVMQSPWYYGKDFSEKKLVWRPEFEKSQTWDVQANLASAIVELANAGYDLMPCTSNWSTDEAADAMLGFCKKRIDPARIKGYYTAPWRKAVVEDDAKTRDGIRLFADAKRKYFG
;
A
#
# COMPACT_ATOMS: atom_id res chain seq x y z
N MET A 1 -55.24 5.18 -6.53
CA MET A 1 -54.47 4.36 -5.57
C MET A 1 -54.44 2.94 -6.10
N ASN A 2 -53.51 2.64 -7.00
CA ASN A 2 -53.27 1.28 -7.47
C ASN A 2 -51.84 0.88 -7.12
N THR A 3 -51.77 -0.22 -6.43
CA THR A 3 -50.65 -0.71 -5.67
C THR A 3 -49.66 -1.46 -6.53
N ARG A 4 -48.41 -1.40 -6.14
CA ARG A 4 -47.17 -2.02 -6.66
C ARG A 4 -47.20 -3.54 -6.93
N ARG A 5 -48.35 -4.15 -7.19
CA ARG A 5 -48.50 -5.64 -7.27
C ARG A 5 -48.75 -6.20 -8.68
N GLU A 6 -48.82 -5.39 -9.72
CA GLU A 6 -49.10 -5.88 -11.08
C GLU A 6 -47.93 -5.91 -12.07
N PHE A 7 -46.71 -5.71 -11.63
CA PHE A 7 -45.54 -5.71 -12.54
C PHE A 7 -44.77 -7.05 -12.63
N LEU A 8 -45.29 -8.13 -12.06
CA LEU A 8 -44.60 -9.43 -12.01
C LEU A 8 -45.41 -10.60 -12.63
N LYS A 9 -46.22 -10.35 -13.66
CA LYS A 9 -46.83 -11.44 -14.44
C LYS A 9 -46.51 -11.25 -15.92
N GLY A 10 -45.38 -11.78 -16.34
CA GLY A 10 -44.94 -11.79 -17.74
C GLY A 10 -43.57 -12.45 -17.94
N ALA A 11 -43.38 -13.66 -17.42
CA ALA A 11 -42.24 -14.48 -17.74
C ALA A 11 -42.64 -15.62 -18.65
N GLY A 12 -42.46 -15.40 -19.95
CA GLY A 12 -42.55 -16.46 -20.96
C GLY A 12 -41.30 -17.37 -20.87
N ALA A 13 -41.57 -18.66 -20.99
CA ALA A 13 -40.57 -19.72 -21.04
C ALA A 13 -39.59 -19.54 -22.20
N PHE A 14 -38.31 -19.61 -21.93
CA PHE A 14 -37.28 -19.90 -22.93
C PHE A 14 -36.51 -21.16 -22.55
N SER A 15 -36.39 -22.00 -23.55
CA SER A 15 -35.88 -23.35 -23.58
C SER A 15 -34.41 -23.47 -23.22
N ALA A 16 -34.07 -24.64 -22.70
CA ALA A 16 -32.74 -25.16 -22.43
C ALA A 16 -31.75 -24.98 -23.58
N GLY A 17 -30.69 -24.30 -23.34
CA GLY A 17 -29.50 -24.21 -24.18
C GLY A 17 -28.28 -24.74 -23.41
N THR A 18 -27.72 -25.79 -23.95
CA THR A 18 -26.50 -26.54 -23.62
C THR A 18 -25.45 -25.82 -22.79
N ALA A 19 -25.13 -26.41 -21.64
CA ALA A 19 -23.97 -26.08 -20.82
C ALA A 19 -22.67 -26.44 -21.56
N LEU A 20 -21.89 -25.44 -21.98
CA LEU A 20 -20.50 -25.57 -22.29
C LEU A 20 -19.72 -25.50 -20.97
N ALA A 21 -19.38 -26.66 -20.43
CA ALA A 21 -18.41 -26.82 -19.37
C ALA A 21 -17.01 -26.51 -19.95
N GLY A 22 -16.60 -25.25 -19.91
CA GLY A 22 -15.23 -24.85 -20.16
C GLY A 22 -14.38 -25.26 -18.97
N CYS A 23 -13.61 -26.35 -19.10
CA CYS A 23 -12.51 -26.66 -18.18
C CYS A 23 -11.51 -25.50 -18.19
N LEU A 24 -11.58 -24.65 -17.19
CA LEU A 24 -10.47 -23.80 -16.82
C LEU A 24 -9.35 -24.71 -16.28
N SER A 25 -8.42 -25.07 -17.15
CA SER A 25 -7.15 -25.65 -16.73
C SER A 25 -6.46 -24.63 -15.81
N GLN A 26 -6.43 -24.91 -14.53
CA GLN A 26 -5.54 -24.25 -13.60
C GLN A 26 -4.11 -24.55 -14.05
N SER A 27 -3.51 -23.61 -14.76
CA SER A 27 -2.07 -23.59 -14.96
C SER A 27 -1.46 -23.38 -13.57
N ALA A 28 -0.92 -24.46 -13.01
CA ALA A 28 -0.16 -24.40 -11.76
C ALA A 28 1.03 -23.48 -12.00
N ALA A 29 1.02 -22.31 -11.35
CA ALA A 29 2.14 -21.40 -11.35
C ALA A 29 3.38 -22.17 -10.87
N LYS A 30 4.47 -22.13 -11.65
CA LYS A 30 5.73 -22.74 -11.28
C LYS A 30 6.18 -22.16 -9.94
N PRO A 31 6.65 -22.98 -8.97
CA PRO A 31 7.13 -22.45 -7.70
C PRO A 31 8.31 -21.52 -7.97
N VAL A 32 8.16 -20.27 -7.52
CA VAL A 32 9.24 -19.27 -7.54
C VAL A 32 10.39 -19.84 -6.74
N GLN A 33 11.55 -20.03 -7.38
CA GLN A 33 12.75 -20.58 -6.75
C GLN A 33 13.16 -19.74 -5.55
N SER A 34 13.38 -20.39 -4.40
CA SER A 34 13.60 -19.82 -3.07
C SER A 34 15.05 -19.37 -2.82
N ASN A 35 15.60 -18.50 -3.65
CA ASN A 35 16.79 -17.72 -3.29
C ASN A 35 16.41 -16.25 -3.02
N SER A 36 15.31 -16.04 -2.29
CA SER A 36 14.86 -14.71 -1.94
C SER A 36 15.74 -14.14 -0.83
N LYS A 37 16.55 -13.14 -1.18
CA LYS A 37 17.28 -12.31 -0.21
C LYS A 37 16.30 -11.82 0.86
N PHE A 38 16.63 -12.02 2.14
CA PHE A 38 15.83 -11.52 3.26
C PHE A 38 15.72 -9.98 3.18
N ILE A 39 14.54 -9.45 3.37
CA ILE A 39 14.26 -8.03 3.17
C ILE A 39 14.52 -7.25 4.46
N TRP A 40 15.36 -6.24 4.36
CA TRP A 40 15.52 -5.16 5.32
C TRP A 40 15.25 -3.85 4.59
N GLY A 41 14.04 -3.31 4.72
CA GLY A 41 13.59 -2.25 3.83
C GLY A 41 13.19 -0.95 4.51
N SER A 42 13.15 0.10 3.71
CA SER A 42 12.40 1.32 4.01
C SER A 42 11.36 1.58 2.93
N LEU A 43 10.20 2.09 3.30
CA LEU A 43 9.22 2.61 2.37
C LEU A 43 9.39 4.12 2.28
N LEU A 44 9.62 4.61 1.07
CA LEU A 44 9.81 6.02 0.77
C LEU A 44 8.76 6.50 -0.24
N HIS A 45 8.31 7.73 -0.08
CA HIS A 45 7.31 8.33 -0.95
C HIS A 45 7.99 9.15 -2.05
N LEU A 46 7.86 8.69 -3.31
CA LEU A 46 8.15 9.47 -4.50
C LEU A 46 6.87 10.20 -4.95
N GLY A 47 5.73 9.51 -4.96
CA GLY A 47 4.40 10.07 -5.05
C GLY A 47 3.74 10.20 -3.67
N SER A 48 2.78 11.11 -3.55
CA SER A 48 2.09 11.41 -2.28
C SER A 48 0.61 11.75 -2.42
N ASN A 49 0.04 11.63 -3.61
CA ASN A 49 -1.37 11.96 -3.87
C ASN A 49 -2.31 10.84 -3.42
N MET A 50 -2.48 10.71 -2.09
CA MET A 50 -3.34 9.69 -1.51
C MET A 50 -4.76 10.16 -1.26
N TRP A 51 -4.94 11.43 -0.83
CA TRP A 51 -6.22 11.97 -0.39
C TRP A 51 -6.60 13.22 -1.16
N ARG A 52 -7.89 13.37 -1.47
CA ARG A 52 -8.41 14.67 -1.87
C ARG A 52 -8.63 15.52 -0.60
N ASP A 53 -8.08 16.72 -0.61
CA ASP A 53 -8.27 17.63 0.52
C ASP A 53 -9.69 18.22 0.48
N TRP A 54 -10.31 18.30 1.65
CA TRP A 54 -11.66 18.81 1.80
C TRP A 54 -11.72 20.19 2.46
N VAL A 55 -10.59 20.80 2.83
CA VAL A 55 -10.59 22.07 3.55
C VAL A 55 -11.12 23.18 2.67
N PRO A 56 -12.35 23.67 2.90
CA PRO A 56 -12.94 24.74 2.08
C PRO A 56 -12.09 26.01 2.10
N GLY A 57 -11.97 26.67 0.95
CA GLY A 57 -11.27 27.95 0.81
C GLY A 57 -9.75 27.88 0.88
N VAL A 58 -9.14 26.68 0.95
CA VAL A 58 -7.69 26.55 0.86
C VAL A 58 -7.28 26.50 -0.61
N LYS A 59 -6.56 27.54 -1.02
CA LYS A 59 -5.89 27.54 -2.34
C LYS A 59 -4.58 26.78 -2.20
N TYR A 60 -4.45 25.69 -2.95
CA TYR A 60 -3.21 24.94 -3.01
C TYR A 60 -2.17 25.63 -3.88
N PRO A 61 -0.86 25.46 -3.54
CA PRO A 61 0.22 25.92 -4.41
C PRO A 61 0.16 25.19 -5.75
N SER A 62 0.70 25.85 -6.78
CA SER A 62 0.73 25.34 -8.17
C SER A 62 2.04 24.64 -8.52
N SER A 63 2.99 24.62 -7.59
CA SER A 63 4.29 23.93 -7.74
C SER A 63 4.93 23.65 -6.37
N LEU A 64 5.92 22.76 -6.37
CA LEU A 64 6.72 22.45 -5.17
C LEU A 64 7.48 23.70 -4.68
N GLU A 65 7.97 24.53 -5.60
CA GLU A 65 8.69 25.76 -5.26
C GLU A 65 7.76 26.77 -4.57
N GLU A 66 6.53 26.92 -5.07
CA GLU A 66 5.52 27.76 -4.43
C GLU A 66 5.12 27.21 -3.06
N GLU A 67 4.95 25.88 -2.92
CA GLU A 67 4.65 25.24 -1.64
C GLU A 67 5.75 25.54 -0.61
N LYS A 68 7.02 25.34 -0.97
CA LYS A 68 8.18 25.65 -0.13
C LYS A 68 8.21 27.12 0.28
N LYS A 69 7.99 28.03 -0.67
CA LYS A 69 7.95 29.46 -0.40
C LYS A 69 6.85 29.82 0.61
N LEU A 70 5.63 29.29 0.41
CA LEU A 70 4.50 29.58 1.30
C LEU A 70 4.73 29.01 2.71
N ILE A 71 5.41 27.87 2.85
CA ILE A 71 5.81 27.30 4.13
C ILE A 71 6.82 28.21 4.83
N GLN A 72 7.88 28.62 4.12
CA GLN A 72 8.92 29.52 4.63
C GLN A 72 8.36 30.88 5.07
N GLU A 73 7.37 31.41 4.36
CA GLU A 73 6.67 32.65 4.69
C GLU A 73 5.64 32.49 5.83
N GLY A 74 5.46 31.28 6.36
CA GLY A 74 4.45 30.96 7.38
C GLY A 74 3.00 31.07 6.90
N LYS A 75 2.77 31.18 5.58
CA LYS A 75 1.45 31.28 4.95
C LYS A 75 0.78 29.93 4.74
N LEU A 76 1.57 28.85 4.65
CA LEU A 76 1.10 27.47 4.60
C LEU A 76 1.72 26.68 5.75
N LYS A 77 0.87 26.08 6.59
CA LYS A 77 1.35 25.21 7.66
C LYS A 77 1.54 23.81 7.13
N PHE A 78 2.74 23.29 7.30
CA PHE A 78 3.06 21.91 7.03
C PHE A 78 2.54 21.02 8.17
N THR A 79 1.38 20.40 7.96
CA THR A 79 0.72 19.54 8.96
C THR A 79 0.54 18.14 8.45
N ALA A 80 0.45 17.15 9.35
CA ALA A 80 0.24 15.75 8.98
C ALA A 80 -1.00 15.55 8.07
N SER A 81 -2.07 16.31 8.31
CA SER A 81 -3.30 16.27 7.50
C SER A 81 -3.14 16.77 6.05
N ARG A 82 -2.01 17.38 5.72
CA ARG A 82 -1.72 17.89 4.36
C ARG A 82 -0.57 17.16 3.66
N LEU A 83 0.06 16.21 4.34
CA LEU A 83 1.19 15.47 3.78
C LEU A 83 0.84 14.77 2.47
N TYR A 84 -0.32 14.15 2.42
CA TYR A 84 -0.74 13.25 1.35
C TYR A 84 -1.95 13.75 0.58
N CYS A 85 -2.20 15.05 0.59
CA CYS A 85 -3.27 15.64 -0.20
C CYS A 85 -2.85 15.79 -1.66
N VAL A 86 -3.81 15.65 -2.56
CA VAL A 86 -3.61 15.74 -4.01
C VAL A 86 -2.96 17.07 -4.42
N ARG A 87 -1.98 16.98 -5.30
CA ARG A 87 -1.31 18.09 -5.98
C ARG A 87 -1.28 17.81 -7.49
N ASP A 88 -1.34 18.85 -8.28
CA ASP A 88 -1.17 18.78 -9.74
C ASP A 88 0.31 18.79 -10.15
N TYR A 89 1.20 18.50 -9.19
CA TYR A 89 2.64 18.39 -9.38
C TYR A 89 3.20 17.32 -8.42
N MET A 90 4.31 16.70 -8.80
CA MET A 90 5.07 15.79 -7.95
C MET A 90 5.66 16.54 -6.76
N SER A 91 5.32 16.12 -5.55
CA SER A 91 5.73 16.82 -4.32
C SER A 91 7.10 16.38 -3.79
N ALA A 92 7.82 15.48 -4.45
CA ALA A 92 9.15 15.04 -4.03
C ALA A 92 10.24 15.99 -4.50
N ASP A 93 11.13 16.39 -3.59
CA ASP A 93 12.41 17.01 -3.93
C ASP A 93 13.42 15.89 -4.23
N MET A 94 13.87 15.79 -5.48
CA MET A 94 14.74 14.71 -5.94
C MET A 94 16.09 14.66 -5.23
N LYS A 95 16.57 15.79 -4.71
CA LYS A 95 17.81 15.81 -3.90
C LYS A 95 17.56 15.17 -2.52
N VAL A 96 16.42 15.48 -1.90
CA VAL A 96 16.04 14.88 -0.62
C VAL A 96 15.74 13.40 -0.82
N TRP A 97 15.01 13.04 -1.87
CA TRP A 97 14.72 11.66 -2.24
C TRP A 97 15.98 10.81 -2.34
N ARG A 98 16.96 11.23 -3.17
CA ARG A 98 18.23 10.51 -3.30
C ARG A 98 19.00 10.46 -1.99
N GLY A 99 18.98 11.54 -1.19
CA GLY A 99 19.57 11.56 0.13
C GLY A 99 18.94 10.56 1.11
N GLN A 100 17.64 10.28 1.00
CA GLN A 100 16.96 9.25 1.80
C GLN A 100 17.30 7.83 1.30
N VAL A 101 17.42 7.63 -0.01
CA VAL A 101 17.90 6.37 -0.61
C VAL A 101 19.32 6.06 -0.12
N ASP A 102 20.24 7.02 -0.20
CA ASP A 102 21.63 6.87 0.26
C ASP A 102 21.68 6.57 1.76
N TYR A 103 20.85 7.25 2.55
CA TYR A 103 20.76 7.02 3.99
C TYR A 103 20.22 5.62 4.31
N THR A 104 19.23 5.14 3.55
CA THR A 104 18.72 3.76 3.67
C THR A 104 19.87 2.75 3.50
N ARG A 105 20.73 2.96 2.50
CA ARG A 105 21.90 2.11 2.27
C ARG A 105 22.94 2.25 3.38
N ALA A 106 23.24 3.47 3.80
CA ALA A 106 24.23 3.75 4.85
C ALA A 106 23.87 3.08 6.18
N GLU A 107 22.59 2.99 6.51
CA GLU A 107 22.07 2.28 7.68
C GLU A 107 22.07 0.74 7.54
N GLY A 108 22.57 0.21 6.43
CA GLY A 108 22.74 -1.23 6.21
C GLY A 108 21.44 -1.95 5.83
N LEU A 109 20.46 -1.22 5.29
CA LEU A 109 19.27 -1.82 4.68
C LEU A 109 19.58 -2.25 3.24
N ASN A 110 18.71 -3.04 2.64
CA ASN A 110 18.93 -3.65 1.33
C ASN A 110 17.78 -3.47 0.34
N THR A 111 16.69 -2.83 0.74
CA THR A 111 15.48 -2.70 -0.08
C THR A 111 14.85 -1.33 0.13
N VAL A 112 14.35 -0.72 -0.95
CA VAL A 112 13.51 0.47 -0.91
C VAL A 112 12.17 0.14 -1.56
N PHE A 113 11.09 0.21 -0.78
CA PHE A 113 9.72 0.23 -1.30
C PHE A 113 9.44 1.65 -1.76
N ILE A 114 9.05 1.81 -3.01
CA ILE A 114 8.80 3.12 -3.61
C ILE A 114 7.30 3.30 -3.76
N ASP A 115 6.72 4.19 -2.95
CA ASP A 115 5.35 4.63 -3.18
C ASP A 115 5.34 5.56 -4.38
N ILE A 116 4.80 5.08 -5.51
CA ILE A 116 4.96 5.72 -6.81
C ILE A 116 3.86 6.75 -7.05
N GLY A 117 2.58 6.35 -6.86
CA GLY A 117 1.45 7.22 -7.12
C GLY A 117 1.59 8.01 -8.42
N GLU A 118 1.43 9.32 -8.32
CA GLU A 118 1.52 10.29 -9.44
C GLU A 118 2.95 10.57 -9.91
N ALA A 119 3.97 10.04 -9.24
CA ALA A 119 5.36 10.36 -9.59
C ALA A 119 5.84 9.71 -10.89
N TYR A 120 5.13 8.73 -11.42
CA TYR A 120 5.46 8.11 -12.71
C TYR A 120 4.46 8.53 -13.79
N ALA A 121 5.00 8.97 -14.91
CA ALA A 121 4.24 9.29 -16.11
C ALA A 121 3.87 7.99 -16.85
N PHE A 122 2.81 7.34 -16.41
CA PHE A 122 2.34 6.07 -17.00
C PHE A 122 2.14 6.22 -18.51
N PRO A 123 2.87 5.49 -19.38
CA PRO A 123 2.73 5.63 -20.84
C PRO A 123 1.34 5.32 -21.36
N SER A 124 0.62 4.39 -20.72
CA SER A 124 -0.73 4.00 -21.09
C SER A 124 -1.81 5.01 -20.69
N HIS A 125 -1.51 5.89 -19.71
CA HIS A 125 -2.48 6.80 -19.10
C HIS A 125 -1.90 8.20 -18.88
N PRO A 126 -1.69 8.99 -19.98
CA PRO A 126 -1.15 10.35 -19.86
C PRO A 126 -2.00 11.29 -18.99
N GLU A 127 -3.30 11.03 -18.88
CA GLU A 127 -4.23 11.80 -18.06
C GLU A 127 -3.95 11.68 -16.55
N LEU A 128 -3.20 10.67 -16.11
CA LEU A 128 -2.76 10.53 -14.72
C LEU A 128 -1.55 11.39 -14.39
N TRP A 129 -0.82 11.89 -15.38
CA TRP A 129 0.39 12.65 -15.16
C TRP A 129 0.12 13.95 -14.41
N VAL A 130 1.10 14.36 -13.64
CA VAL A 130 1.17 15.66 -13.00
C VAL A 130 2.46 16.38 -13.42
N LYS A 131 2.56 17.66 -13.16
CA LYS A 131 3.79 18.39 -13.44
C LYS A 131 4.97 17.77 -12.66
N GLY A 132 6.00 17.34 -13.37
CA GLY A 132 7.20 16.75 -12.79
C GLY A 132 7.11 15.22 -12.55
N SER A 133 6.05 14.55 -13.01
CA SER A 133 6.07 13.07 -13.09
C SER A 133 7.25 12.64 -13.94
N LEU A 134 7.98 11.64 -13.47
CA LEU A 134 9.13 11.08 -14.17
C LEU A 134 8.65 10.26 -15.37
N ASP A 135 9.23 10.48 -16.53
CA ASP A 135 8.99 9.63 -17.68
C ASP A 135 9.68 8.26 -17.55
N PHE A 136 9.57 7.42 -18.57
CA PHE A 136 10.13 6.07 -18.56
C PHE A 136 11.65 6.08 -18.34
N ASP A 137 12.37 6.94 -19.04
CA ASP A 137 13.85 6.99 -18.99
C ASP A 137 14.32 7.61 -17.67
N GLU A 138 13.64 8.64 -17.19
CA GLU A 138 13.92 9.27 -15.90
C GLU A 138 13.66 8.29 -14.74
N MET A 139 12.54 7.57 -14.76
CA MET A 139 12.25 6.55 -13.74
C MET A 139 13.27 5.41 -13.80
N ARG A 140 13.64 4.93 -14.99
CA ARG A 140 14.70 3.92 -15.16
C ARG A 140 16.01 4.39 -14.58
N ALA A 141 16.40 5.65 -14.83
CA ALA A 141 17.62 6.22 -14.27
C ALA A 141 17.61 6.26 -12.74
N GLU A 142 16.47 6.57 -12.12
CA GLU A 142 16.30 6.51 -10.66
C GLU A 142 16.39 5.08 -10.12
N LEU A 143 15.74 4.12 -10.77
CA LEU A 143 15.80 2.72 -10.38
C LEU A 143 17.21 2.16 -10.50
N ASP A 144 17.95 2.54 -11.54
CA ASP A 144 19.35 2.16 -11.73
C ASP A 144 20.28 2.82 -10.70
N TYR A 145 19.98 4.08 -10.31
CA TYR A 145 20.66 4.72 -9.19
C TYR A 145 20.49 3.90 -7.91
N ILE A 146 19.26 3.51 -7.55
CA ILE A 146 18.96 2.69 -6.36
C ILE A 146 19.72 1.35 -6.42
N ARG A 147 19.71 0.68 -7.58
CA ARG A 147 20.42 -0.60 -7.78
C ARG A 147 21.95 -0.44 -7.65
N LYS A 148 22.52 0.65 -8.15
CA LYS A 148 23.95 0.97 -8.00
C LYS A 148 24.36 1.17 -6.55
N GLN A 149 23.45 1.63 -5.68
CA GLN A 149 23.65 1.66 -4.23
C GLN A 149 23.59 0.25 -3.59
N GLY A 150 23.29 -0.81 -4.34
CA GLY A 150 23.12 -2.17 -3.84
C GLY A 150 21.76 -2.40 -3.14
N LEU A 151 20.79 -1.53 -3.40
CA LEU A 151 19.42 -1.65 -2.91
C LEU A 151 18.51 -2.28 -3.96
N GLU A 152 17.54 -3.06 -3.52
CA GLU A 152 16.47 -3.58 -4.36
C GLU A 152 15.30 -2.58 -4.39
N PRO A 153 14.94 -1.99 -5.54
CA PRO A 153 13.74 -1.19 -5.64
C PRO A 153 12.50 -2.09 -5.78
N VAL A 154 11.52 -1.89 -4.92
CA VAL A 154 10.23 -2.61 -4.95
C VAL A 154 9.11 -1.59 -5.20
N PRO A 155 8.32 -1.75 -6.27
CA PRO A 155 7.22 -0.84 -6.55
C PRO A 155 6.09 -0.97 -5.54
N LYS A 156 5.46 0.15 -5.21
CA LYS A 156 4.18 0.21 -4.51
C LYS A 156 3.24 1.17 -5.24
N LEU A 157 2.06 0.65 -5.60
CA LEU A 157 0.88 1.43 -5.96
C LEU A 157 -0.22 1.09 -4.96
N ASN A 158 -0.83 2.11 -4.35
CA ASN A 158 -1.90 1.85 -3.42
C ASN A 158 -3.26 1.89 -4.15
N PHE A 159 -3.93 0.74 -4.23
CA PHE A 159 -5.25 0.58 -4.82
C PHE A 159 -6.38 0.55 -3.77
N SER A 160 -6.08 0.86 -2.51
CA SER A 160 -7.13 1.16 -1.53
C SER A 160 -7.88 2.41 -1.94
N THR A 161 -9.21 2.37 -1.94
CA THR A 161 -10.03 3.56 -2.15
C THR A 161 -9.80 4.63 -1.07
N GLY A 162 -9.11 4.24 0.00
CA GLY A 162 -8.60 5.12 1.01
C GLY A 162 -7.41 5.98 0.56
N HIS A 163 -6.64 5.54 -0.44
CA HIS A 163 -5.32 6.09 -0.73
C HIS A 163 -4.99 6.16 -2.23
N ASP A 164 -5.98 6.14 -3.10
CA ASP A 164 -5.80 6.02 -4.55
C ASP A 164 -6.20 7.28 -5.35
N GLN A 165 -6.20 8.46 -4.72
CA GLN A 165 -6.53 9.72 -5.40
C GLN A 165 -5.54 10.08 -6.52
N TRP A 166 -4.35 9.45 -6.58
CA TRP A 166 -3.43 9.53 -7.70
C TRP A 166 -4.02 8.98 -9.01
N LEU A 167 -5.06 8.12 -8.91
CA LEU A 167 -5.85 7.65 -10.07
C LEU A 167 -6.83 8.70 -10.62
N LYS A 168 -6.90 9.90 -10.01
CA LYS A 168 -7.76 11.01 -10.43
C LYS A 168 -9.21 10.55 -10.60
N GLU A 169 -9.81 10.75 -11.78
CA GLU A 169 -11.22 10.42 -12.04
C GLU A 169 -11.51 8.91 -11.93
N TYR A 170 -10.52 8.06 -12.16
CA TYR A 170 -10.70 6.61 -12.06
C TYR A 170 -10.94 6.12 -10.65
N HIS A 171 -10.50 6.87 -9.63
CA HIS A 171 -10.89 6.62 -8.24
C HIS A 171 -12.43 6.54 -8.08
N TYR A 172 -13.16 7.44 -8.75
CA TYR A 172 -14.63 7.47 -8.69
C TYR A 172 -15.30 6.37 -9.51
N MET A 173 -14.57 5.71 -10.39
CA MET A 173 -15.02 4.58 -11.21
C MET A 173 -14.65 3.23 -10.60
N THR A 174 -14.19 3.19 -9.36
CA THR A 174 -13.75 1.98 -8.64
C THR A 174 -14.67 0.79 -8.90
N SER A 175 -14.08 -0.37 -9.13
CA SER A 175 -14.76 -1.64 -9.44
C SER A 175 -15.46 -1.71 -10.80
N SER A 176 -15.47 -0.65 -11.59
CA SER A 176 -15.99 -0.68 -12.96
C SER A 176 -15.03 -1.41 -13.93
N PRO A 177 -15.51 -1.86 -15.10
CA PRO A 177 -14.62 -2.41 -16.13
C PRO A 177 -13.52 -1.44 -16.55
N LYS A 178 -13.83 -0.13 -16.63
CA LYS A 178 -12.83 0.90 -16.99
C LYS A 178 -11.76 1.04 -15.91
N TYR A 179 -12.14 1.07 -14.64
CA TYR A 179 -11.19 1.08 -13.53
C TYR A 179 -10.23 -0.12 -13.60
N ARG A 180 -10.76 -1.32 -13.79
CA ARG A 180 -9.93 -2.54 -13.89
C ARG A 180 -8.98 -2.50 -15.08
N GLN A 181 -9.42 -1.94 -16.21
CA GLN A 181 -8.53 -1.76 -17.36
C GLN A 181 -7.34 -0.84 -17.00
N VAL A 182 -7.63 0.31 -16.39
CA VAL A 182 -6.59 1.26 -15.94
C VAL A 182 -5.64 0.60 -14.94
N VAL A 183 -6.17 -0.12 -13.95
CA VAL A 183 -5.35 -0.84 -12.95
C VAL A 183 -4.42 -1.86 -13.61
N ALA A 184 -4.92 -2.64 -14.58
CA ALA A 184 -4.10 -3.60 -15.33
C ALA A 184 -2.98 -2.88 -16.11
N ASP A 185 -3.31 -1.79 -16.78
CA ASP A 185 -2.37 -1.01 -17.58
C ASP A 185 -1.27 -0.38 -16.73
N VAL A 186 -1.60 0.27 -15.60
CA VAL A 186 -0.59 0.88 -14.72
C VAL A 186 0.28 -0.17 -14.01
N ILE A 187 -0.24 -1.35 -13.66
CA ILE A 187 0.56 -2.45 -13.14
C ILE A 187 1.57 -2.92 -14.19
N ARG A 188 1.14 -3.09 -15.44
CA ARG A 188 2.02 -3.45 -16.56
C ARG A 188 3.12 -2.39 -16.73
N ASP A 189 2.77 -1.12 -16.86
CA ASP A 189 3.72 -0.04 -17.09
C ASP A 189 4.78 0.02 -15.97
N VAL A 190 4.37 -0.20 -14.71
CA VAL A 190 5.30 -0.25 -13.58
C VAL A 190 6.18 -1.51 -13.64
N CYS A 191 5.62 -2.68 -13.96
CA CYS A 191 6.42 -3.89 -14.11
C CYS A 191 7.46 -3.76 -15.22
N GLU A 192 7.13 -3.09 -16.33
CA GLU A 192 8.04 -2.83 -17.44
C GLU A 192 9.17 -1.88 -17.02
N VAL A 193 8.86 -0.73 -16.45
CA VAL A 193 9.88 0.25 -16.03
C VAL A 193 10.76 -0.29 -14.91
N PHE A 194 10.26 -1.12 -14.01
CA PHE A 194 11.06 -1.79 -12.98
C PHE A 194 11.86 -2.99 -13.50
N GLY A 195 11.59 -3.46 -14.72
CA GLY A 195 12.29 -4.61 -15.31
C GLY A 195 11.93 -5.94 -14.62
N SER A 196 10.65 -6.22 -14.47
CA SER A 196 10.09 -7.42 -13.81
C SER A 196 10.50 -7.53 -12.34
N PRO A 197 9.92 -6.68 -11.47
CA PRO A 197 10.24 -6.67 -10.05
C PRO A 197 9.83 -7.99 -9.38
N ARG A 198 10.60 -8.46 -8.41
CA ARG A 198 10.30 -9.68 -7.65
C ARG A 198 9.04 -9.55 -6.80
N LEU A 199 8.80 -8.38 -6.25
CA LEU A 199 7.66 -8.03 -5.41
C LEU A 199 6.95 -6.80 -5.96
N PHE A 200 5.65 -6.73 -5.73
CA PHE A 200 4.84 -5.56 -6.02
C PHE A 200 3.85 -5.32 -4.87
N HIS A 201 3.92 -4.18 -4.20
CA HIS A 201 3.02 -3.84 -3.11
C HIS A 201 1.78 -3.12 -3.65
N ILE A 202 0.60 -3.71 -3.45
CA ILE A 202 -0.67 -3.22 -4.00
C ILE A 202 -1.51 -2.38 -3.03
N GLY A 203 -1.03 -2.12 -1.82
CA GLY A 203 -1.75 -1.33 -0.82
C GLY A 203 -2.91 -2.08 -0.18
N PHE A 204 -4.14 -1.63 -0.43
CA PHE A 204 -5.40 -2.21 0.06
C PHE A 204 -5.66 -2.05 1.57
N ASP A 205 -5.14 -1.00 2.18
CA ASP A 205 -5.31 -0.65 3.59
C ASP A 205 -6.46 0.34 3.84
N GLU A 206 -6.96 0.33 5.07
CA GLU A 206 -7.81 1.35 5.66
C GLU A 206 -9.13 1.67 4.90
N GLU A 207 -9.70 0.73 4.18
CA GLU A 207 -11.04 0.87 3.61
C GLU A 207 -12.11 0.72 4.71
N VAL A 208 -12.15 1.67 5.62
CA VAL A 208 -13.09 1.75 6.73
C VAL A 208 -13.83 3.08 6.71
N PHE A 209 -15.08 3.10 7.18
CA PHE A 209 -15.92 4.29 7.13
C PHE A 209 -15.29 5.49 7.86
N ALA A 210 -14.58 5.25 8.94
CA ALA A 210 -13.86 6.30 9.67
C ALA A 210 -12.84 7.06 8.80
N ALA A 211 -12.25 6.41 7.79
CA ALA A 211 -11.31 7.06 6.87
C ALA A 211 -11.99 8.04 5.92
N CYS A 212 -13.32 7.97 5.75
CA CYS A 212 -14.09 8.86 4.86
C CYS A 212 -14.38 10.23 5.47
N GLY A 213 -14.36 10.35 6.80
CA GLY A 213 -14.82 11.55 7.51
C GLY A 213 -13.99 12.83 7.27
N THR A 214 -12.81 12.72 6.67
CA THR A 214 -11.91 13.83 6.35
C THR A 214 -11.81 14.14 4.86
N ARG A 215 -12.71 13.58 4.04
CA ARG A 215 -12.65 13.68 2.59
C ARG A 215 -13.91 14.30 2.02
N GLU A 216 -13.74 15.08 0.97
CA GLU A 216 -14.83 15.75 0.26
C GLU A 216 -15.75 14.74 -0.43
N LEU A 217 -15.17 13.68 -0.99
CA LEU A 217 -15.87 12.55 -1.59
C LEU A 217 -15.09 11.28 -1.28
N CYS A 218 -15.77 10.26 -0.80
CA CYS A 218 -15.19 8.97 -0.49
C CYS A 218 -15.94 7.86 -1.23
N VAL A 219 -15.20 7.04 -1.97
CA VAL A 219 -15.67 5.77 -2.50
C VAL A 219 -15.14 4.68 -1.60
N MET A 220 -15.96 3.68 -1.28
CA MET A 220 -15.53 2.57 -0.42
C MET A 220 -16.14 1.26 -0.90
N ARG A 221 -15.30 0.24 -1.02
CA ARG A 221 -15.72 -1.12 -1.32
C ARG A 221 -16.05 -1.87 -0.03
N SER A 222 -17.03 -2.76 -0.12
CA SER A 222 -17.38 -3.63 1.00
C SER A 222 -17.66 -5.06 0.51
N GLY A 223 -17.61 -6.02 1.44
CA GLY A 223 -17.95 -7.42 1.17
C GLY A 223 -17.17 -8.03 0.01
N ASP A 224 -17.85 -8.80 -0.83
CA ASP A 224 -17.24 -9.53 -1.95
C ASP A 224 -16.62 -8.63 -3.01
N LEU A 225 -17.05 -7.38 -3.13
CA LEU A 225 -16.50 -6.45 -4.11
C LEU A 225 -15.02 -6.10 -3.80
N TRP A 226 -14.69 -5.91 -2.53
CA TRP A 226 -13.32 -5.70 -2.09
C TRP A 226 -12.42 -6.90 -2.48
N TRP A 227 -12.88 -8.11 -2.18
CA TRP A 227 -12.15 -9.33 -2.53
C TRP A 227 -11.96 -9.49 -4.04
N LYS A 228 -13.00 -9.21 -4.81
CA LYS A 228 -12.95 -9.32 -6.28
C LYS A 228 -11.90 -8.38 -6.89
N ASP A 229 -11.83 -7.16 -6.43
CA ASP A 229 -10.86 -6.18 -6.95
C ASP A 229 -9.46 -6.46 -6.44
N MET A 230 -9.30 -6.82 -5.17
CA MET A 230 -8.00 -7.20 -4.62
C MET A 230 -7.41 -8.42 -5.35
N LEU A 231 -8.22 -9.47 -5.54
CA LEU A 231 -7.78 -10.66 -6.28
C LEU A 231 -7.47 -10.36 -7.74
N PHE A 232 -8.20 -9.44 -8.37
CA PHE A 232 -7.88 -8.95 -9.70
C PHE A 232 -6.49 -8.30 -9.74
N CYS A 233 -6.18 -7.39 -8.81
CA CYS A 233 -4.86 -6.77 -8.72
C CYS A 233 -3.75 -7.81 -8.48
N VAL A 234 -3.99 -8.81 -7.62
CA VAL A 234 -3.04 -9.92 -7.39
C VAL A 234 -2.77 -10.67 -8.69
N GLN A 235 -3.81 -11.02 -9.44
CA GLN A 235 -3.68 -11.73 -10.71
C GLN A 235 -2.91 -10.91 -11.75
N GLU A 236 -3.16 -9.60 -11.84
CA GLU A 236 -2.41 -8.72 -12.76
C GLU A 236 -0.92 -8.67 -12.39
N VAL A 237 -0.58 -8.52 -11.11
CA VAL A 237 0.81 -8.57 -10.64
C VAL A 237 1.47 -9.92 -10.97
N GLU A 238 0.79 -11.03 -10.70
CA GLU A 238 1.30 -12.39 -10.96
C GLU A 238 1.49 -12.68 -12.47
N ARG A 239 0.66 -12.09 -13.35
CA ARG A 239 0.85 -12.14 -14.82
C ARG A 239 2.19 -11.57 -15.27
N HIS A 240 2.72 -10.59 -14.55
CA HIS A 240 4.03 -9.99 -14.80
C HIS A 240 5.16 -10.66 -14.02
N SER A 241 4.93 -11.87 -13.50
CA SER A 241 5.92 -12.68 -12.76
C SER A 241 6.41 -12.04 -11.46
N ALA A 242 5.69 -11.04 -10.92
CA ALA A 242 5.92 -10.48 -9.60
C ALA A 242 5.06 -11.20 -8.55
N ARG A 243 5.51 -11.18 -7.30
CA ARG A 243 4.70 -11.63 -6.18
C ARG A 243 3.99 -10.43 -5.56
N ALA A 244 2.67 -10.51 -5.44
CA ALA A 244 1.90 -9.47 -4.78
C ALA A 244 2.17 -9.46 -3.27
N THR A 245 2.28 -8.25 -2.70
CA THR A 245 2.25 -8.01 -1.25
C THR A 245 1.25 -6.89 -0.96
N LEU A 246 0.63 -6.91 0.21
CA LEU A 246 -0.36 -5.91 0.59
C LEU A 246 -0.36 -5.67 2.11
N TRP A 247 -0.96 -4.58 2.54
CA TRP A 247 -1.27 -4.33 3.93
C TRP A 247 -2.33 -5.30 4.44
N SER A 248 -2.09 -5.90 5.59
CA SER A 248 -2.89 -7.04 6.06
C SER A 248 -4.03 -6.65 7.00
N ASP A 249 -4.32 -5.35 7.18
CA ASP A 249 -5.32 -4.87 8.14
C ASP A 249 -6.75 -5.33 7.82
N LYS A 250 -7.03 -5.78 6.58
CA LYS A 250 -8.32 -6.40 6.22
C LYS A 250 -8.68 -7.58 7.12
N ILE A 251 -7.70 -8.32 7.65
CA ILE A 251 -7.94 -9.40 8.61
C ILE A 251 -8.67 -8.89 9.86
N CYS A 252 -8.40 -7.65 10.27
CA CYS A 252 -9.02 -7.05 11.45
C CYS A 252 -10.52 -6.83 11.29
N GLY A 253 -11.02 -6.73 10.06
CA GLY A 253 -12.44 -6.58 9.74
C GLY A 253 -13.22 -7.90 9.62
N GLY A 254 -12.54 -9.06 9.63
CA GLY A 254 -13.18 -10.38 9.53
C GLY A 254 -12.17 -11.49 9.32
N ARG A 255 -11.64 -12.01 10.42
CA ARG A 255 -10.54 -13.01 10.43
C ARG A 255 -10.87 -14.28 9.67
N GLU A 256 -12.04 -14.86 9.90
CA GLU A 256 -12.43 -16.13 9.26
C GLU A 256 -12.60 -15.96 7.75
N GLU A 257 -13.26 -14.87 7.33
CA GLU A 257 -13.41 -14.54 5.92
C GLU A 257 -12.05 -14.33 5.25
N PHE A 258 -11.14 -13.63 5.94
CA PHE A 258 -9.79 -13.40 5.46
C PHE A 258 -9.05 -14.71 5.19
N PHE A 259 -9.02 -15.63 6.15
CA PHE A 259 -8.35 -16.91 5.97
C PHE A 259 -8.98 -17.80 4.89
N LYS A 260 -10.28 -17.67 4.67
CA LYS A 260 -10.99 -18.39 3.61
C LYS A 260 -10.67 -17.87 2.21
N LYS A 261 -10.46 -16.55 2.05
CA LYS A 261 -10.40 -15.89 0.75
C LYS A 261 -9.00 -15.44 0.33
N MET A 262 -8.10 -15.15 1.29
CA MET A 262 -6.76 -14.64 0.99
C MET A 262 -5.83 -15.75 0.49
N PRO A 263 -5.26 -15.62 -0.74
CA PRO A 263 -4.34 -16.62 -1.27
C PRO A 263 -3.04 -16.67 -0.47
N LYS A 264 -2.46 -17.87 -0.32
CA LYS A 264 -1.14 -18.06 0.32
C LYS A 264 0.02 -17.55 -0.53
N SER A 265 -0.18 -17.33 -1.83
CA SER A 265 0.81 -16.69 -2.71
C SER A 265 1.07 -15.24 -2.34
N VAL A 266 0.08 -14.55 -1.79
CA VAL A 266 0.18 -13.14 -1.41
C VAL A 266 0.99 -13.00 -0.12
N MET A 267 2.09 -12.24 -0.18
CA MET A 267 2.89 -11.90 1.00
C MET A 267 2.15 -10.87 1.84
N GLN A 268 2.04 -11.14 3.13
CA GLN A 268 1.32 -10.28 4.05
C GLN A 268 2.24 -9.25 4.69
N SER A 269 1.85 -7.98 4.66
CA SER A 269 2.53 -6.89 5.36
C SER A 269 1.69 -6.40 6.53
N PRO A 270 1.65 -7.15 7.66
CA PRO A 270 1.00 -6.65 8.87
C PRO A 270 1.78 -5.45 9.40
N TRP A 271 1.05 -4.40 9.78
CA TRP A 271 1.63 -3.19 10.33
C TRP A 271 1.13 -2.91 11.75
N TYR A 272 2.02 -2.40 12.58
CA TYR A 272 1.67 -1.92 13.91
C TYR A 272 2.73 -0.90 14.37
N TYR A 273 2.28 0.30 14.73
CA TYR A 273 3.14 1.44 15.04
C TYR A 273 3.20 1.76 16.53
N GLY A 274 2.62 0.89 17.36
CA GLY A 274 2.73 0.93 18.81
C GLY A 274 3.89 0.08 19.34
N LYS A 275 4.10 0.15 20.66
CA LYS A 275 5.13 -0.60 21.37
C LYS A 275 4.59 -1.73 22.29
N ASP A 276 3.26 -1.81 22.44
CA ASP A 276 2.64 -2.80 23.34
C ASP A 276 2.38 -4.12 22.64
N PHE A 277 3.18 -5.14 22.99
CA PHE A 277 3.01 -6.54 22.61
C PHE A 277 2.73 -7.42 23.83
N SER A 278 2.11 -6.88 24.89
CA SER A 278 1.67 -7.64 26.05
C SER A 278 0.67 -8.73 25.66
N GLU A 279 0.58 -9.78 26.48
CA GLU A 279 -0.38 -10.87 26.25
C GLU A 279 -1.82 -10.33 26.11
N LYS A 280 -2.19 -9.31 26.90
CA LYS A 280 -3.49 -8.64 26.79
C LYS A 280 -3.70 -7.97 25.42
N LYS A 281 -2.65 -7.37 24.83
CA LYS A 281 -2.72 -6.71 23.52
C LYS A 281 -2.80 -7.73 22.39
N LEU A 282 -2.24 -8.93 22.58
CA LEU A 282 -2.20 -9.99 21.57
C LEU A 282 -3.45 -10.88 21.56
N VAL A 283 -4.38 -10.71 22.51
CA VAL A 283 -5.68 -11.37 22.45
C VAL A 283 -6.50 -10.82 21.31
N TRP A 284 -6.96 -11.71 20.42
CA TRP A 284 -7.87 -11.35 19.36
C TRP A 284 -9.23 -10.88 19.92
N ARG A 285 -9.76 -9.81 19.39
CA ARG A 285 -10.99 -9.14 19.86
C ARG A 285 -12.04 -9.18 18.76
N PRO A 286 -12.90 -10.20 18.73
CA PRO A 286 -13.90 -10.36 17.67
C PRO A 286 -14.96 -9.27 17.67
N GLU A 287 -15.19 -8.59 18.80
CA GLU A 287 -16.13 -7.48 18.92
C GLU A 287 -15.78 -6.28 18.04
N PHE A 288 -14.50 -6.14 17.63
CA PHE A 288 -14.05 -5.07 16.76
C PHE A 288 -14.00 -5.43 15.27
N GLU A 289 -14.18 -6.72 14.91
CA GLU A 289 -14.06 -7.15 13.50
C GLU A 289 -15.05 -6.44 12.55
N LYS A 290 -16.21 -6.05 13.02
CA LYS A 290 -17.24 -5.38 12.22
C LYS A 290 -17.29 -3.87 12.45
N SER A 291 -16.34 -3.34 13.21
CA SER A 291 -16.30 -1.91 13.49
C SER A 291 -16.06 -1.11 12.20
N GLN A 292 -16.86 -0.06 12.01
CA GLN A 292 -16.66 0.92 10.95
C GLN A 292 -15.85 2.14 11.45
N THR A 293 -15.36 2.08 12.67
CA THR A 293 -14.49 3.07 13.30
C THR A 293 -13.05 2.57 13.31
N TRP A 294 -12.12 3.41 13.78
CA TRP A 294 -10.72 3.02 13.99
C TRP A 294 -10.51 1.91 15.03
N ASP A 295 -11.56 1.53 15.78
CA ASP A 295 -11.50 0.39 16.72
C ASP A 295 -11.19 -0.94 16.00
N VAL A 296 -11.51 -1.07 14.70
CA VAL A 296 -11.11 -2.21 13.88
C VAL A 296 -9.61 -2.47 13.95
N GLN A 297 -8.79 -1.44 14.16
CA GLN A 297 -7.34 -1.55 14.29
C GLN A 297 -6.87 -2.09 15.65
N ALA A 298 -7.78 -2.35 16.60
CA ALA A 298 -7.44 -2.94 17.89
C ALA A 298 -6.71 -4.29 17.77
N ASN A 299 -6.96 -5.01 16.66
CA ASN A 299 -6.39 -6.31 16.36
C ASN A 299 -5.06 -6.28 15.57
N LEU A 300 -4.50 -5.13 15.23
CA LEU A 300 -3.29 -5.06 14.39
C LEU A 300 -2.08 -5.81 14.96
N ALA A 301 -1.84 -5.70 16.28
CA ALA A 301 -0.73 -6.42 16.90
C ALA A 301 -0.96 -7.93 16.91
N SER A 302 -2.17 -8.41 17.23
CA SER A 302 -2.53 -9.82 17.24
C SER A 302 -2.58 -10.41 15.81
N ALA A 303 -2.89 -9.61 14.81
CA ALA A 303 -2.91 -10.04 13.41
C ALA A 303 -1.57 -10.62 12.94
N ILE A 304 -0.44 -10.15 13.46
CA ILE A 304 0.88 -10.70 13.16
C ILE A 304 0.97 -12.17 13.56
N VAL A 305 0.48 -12.50 14.76
CA VAL A 305 0.46 -13.87 15.29
C VAL A 305 -0.50 -14.75 14.51
N GLU A 306 -1.71 -14.24 14.26
CA GLU A 306 -2.76 -14.96 13.54
C GLU A 306 -2.34 -15.33 12.11
N LEU A 307 -1.73 -14.38 11.39
CA LEU A 307 -1.22 -14.61 10.04
C LEU A 307 -0.07 -15.62 10.01
N ALA A 308 0.87 -15.53 10.97
CA ALA A 308 1.97 -16.48 11.08
C ALA A 308 1.46 -17.90 11.36
N ASN A 309 0.56 -18.07 12.34
CA ASN A 309 -0.04 -19.34 12.71
C ASN A 309 -0.86 -19.95 11.57
N ALA A 310 -1.51 -19.10 10.76
CA ALA A 310 -2.21 -19.53 9.56
C ALA A 310 -1.27 -19.90 8.40
N GLY A 311 0.05 -19.76 8.55
CA GLY A 311 1.04 -20.20 7.57
C GLY A 311 1.30 -19.23 6.41
N TYR A 312 0.97 -17.95 6.56
CA TYR A 312 1.34 -16.93 5.58
C TYR A 312 2.81 -16.54 5.68
N ASP A 313 3.40 -16.15 4.56
CA ASP A 313 4.67 -15.44 4.54
C ASP A 313 4.44 -13.98 4.95
N LEU A 314 5.26 -13.50 5.88
CA LEU A 314 5.09 -12.17 6.48
C LEU A 314 6.28 -11.25 6.19
N MET A 315 5.96 -9.99 6.07
CA MET A 315 6.90 -8.87 6.04
C MET A 315 6.34 -7.75 6.91
N PRO A 316 6.48 -7.86 8.26
CA PRO A 316 5.96 -6.87 9.19
C PRO A 316 6.53 -5.49 8.94
N CYS A 317 5.64 -4.47 8.98
CA CYS A 317 5.98 -3.07 8.83
C CYS A 317 5.85 -2.32 10.14
N THR A 318 6.86 -1.51 10.45
CA THR A 318 6.89 -0.60 11.59
C THR A 318 6.96 0.86 11.12
N SER A 319 6.83 1.80 12.06
CA SER A 319 6.91 3.23 11.77
C SER A 319 7.24 4.01 13.05
N ASN A 320 7.92 5.14 12.90
CA ASN A 320 8.06 6.15 13.95
C ASN A 320 6.89 7.17 13.95
N TRP A 321 5.76 6.81 13.31
CA TRP A 321 4.56 7.67 13.28
C TRP A 321 3.95 7.87 14.65
N SER A 322 3.75 6.77 15.40
CA SER A 322 3.09 6.83 16.72
C SER A 322 4.08 6.88 17.89
N THR A 323 5.22 6.18 17.77
CA THR A 323 6.29 6.17 18.78
C THR A 323 7.61 5.73 18.17
N ASP A 324 8.69 6.28 18.66
CA ASP A 324 10.06 5.92 18.25
C ASP A 324 10.45 4.48 18.68
N GLU A 325 9.76 3.91 19.64
CA GLU A 325 10.00 2.56 20.17
C GLU A 325 9.37 1.45 19.31
N ALA A 326 8.55 1.79 18.31
CA ALA A 326 7.77 0.81 17.53
C ALA A 326 8.66 -0.22 16.81
N ALA A 327 9.78 0.20 16.24
CA ALA A 327 10.70 -0.71 15.55
C ALA A 327 11.36 -1.70 16.51
N ASP A 328 11.87 -1.22 17.64
CA ASP A 328 12.48 -2.07 18.68
C ASP A 328 11.47 -3.10 19.22
N ALA A 329 10.26 -2.66 19.53
CA ALA A 329 9.21 -3.52 20.05
C ALA A 329 8.79 -4.59 19.03
N MET A 330 8.55 -4.20 17.77
CA MET A 330 8.13 -5.12 16.70
C MET A 330 9.18 -6.18 16.41
N LEU A 331 10.42 -5.78 16.17
CA LEU A 331 11.49 -6.72 15.82
C LEU A 331 11.80 -7.65 16.99
N GLY A 332 11.88 -7.12 18.21
CA GLY A 332 12.08 -7.91 19.42
C GLY A 332 10.97 -8.92 19.67
N PHE A 333 9.72 -8.51 19.48
CA PHE A 333 8.57 -9.39 19.56
C PHE A 333 8.63 -10.52 18.52
N CYS A 334 8.77 -10.17 17.23
CA CYS A 334 8.79 -11.13 16.15
C CYS A 334 9.96 -12.13 16.28
N LYS A 335 11.16 -11.66 16.64
CA LYS A 335 12.33 -12.52 16.88
C LYS A 335 12.07 -13.57 17.95
N LYS A 336 11.30 -13.20 19.00
CA LYS A 336 11.05 -14.05 20.16
C LYS A 336 9.86 -14.99 19.99
N ARG A 337 8.82 -14.57 19.23
CA ARG A 337 7.49 -15.20 19.27
C ARG A 337 6.99 -15.74 17.92
N ILE A 338 7.55 -15.28 16.80
CA ILE A 338 7.08 -15.70 15.48
C ILE A 338 8.03 -16.73 14.88
N ASP A 339 7.47 -17.78 14.26
CA ASP A 339 8.26 -18.75 13.51
C ASP A 339 9.11 -18.03 12.43
N PRO A 340 10.45 -18.11 12.52
CA PRO A 340 11.33 -17.44 11.56
C PRO A 340 11.11 -17.92 10.13
N ALA A 341 10.59 -19.12 9.90
CA ALA A 341 10.24 -19.62 8.57
C ALA A 341 9.12 -18.81 7.90
N ARG A 342 8.29 -18.14 8.70
CA ARG A 342 7.21 -17.27 8.19
C ARG A 342 7.71 -15.88 7.83
N ILE A 343 8.78 -15.37 8.42
CA ILE A 343 9.28 -14.02 8.18
C ILE A 343 10.18 -14.01 6.94
N LYS A 344 9.82 -13.17 5.96
CA LYS A 344 10.61 -12.97 4.73
C LYS A 344 11.37 -11.64 4.74
N GLY A 345 11.10 -10.81 5.71
CA GLY A 345 11.75 -9.53 5.91
C GLY A 345 10.99 -8.65 6.87
N TYR A 346 11.51 -7.46 7.07
CA TYR A 346 10.91 -6.36 7.81
C TYR A 346 11.17 -5.07 7.06
N TYR A 347 10.33 -4.08 7.24
CA TYR A 347 10.59 -2.73 6.76
C TYR A 347 9.95 -1.67 7.64
N THR A 348 10.42 -0.45 7.46
CA THR A 348 9.86 0.73 8.13
C THR A 348 9.20 1.66 7.12
N ALA A 349 8.07 2.26 7.49
CA ALA A 349 7.39 3.28 6.71
C ALA A 349 7.29 4.56 7.55
N PRO A 350 8.23 5.51 7.41
CA PRO A 350 8.23 6.73 8.21
C PRO A 350 7.01 7.64 7.98
N TRP A 351 6.26 7.41 6.89
CA TRP A 351 5.09 8.21 6.49
C TRP A 351 5.42 9.70 6.42
N ARG A 352 6.43 10.03 5.61
CA ARG A 352 6.88 11.40 5.35
C ARG A 352 7.20 11.57 3.87
N LYS A 353 6.97 12.77 3.35
CA LYS A 353 7.32 13.12 1.97
C LYS A 353 8.83 13.26 1.82
N ALA A 354 9.32 13.11 0.60
CA ALA A 354 10.70 13.41 0.25
C ALA A 354 10.89 14.92 0.07
N VAL A 355 10.72 15.69 1.14
CA VAL A 355 10.93 17.15 1.21
C VAL A 355 11.77 17.51 2.42
N VAL A 356 12.40 18.70 2.39
CA VAL A 356 13.34 19.14 3.42
C VAL A 356 12.70 19.15 4.82
N GLU A 357 11.44 19.55 4.92
CA GLU A 357 10.69 19.66 6.18
C GLU A 357 10.48 18.31 6.87
N ASP A 358 10.45 17.23 6.09
CA ASP A 358 10.20 15.87 6.57
C ASP A 358 11.47 14.99 6.64
N ASP A 359 12.58 15.41 6.03
CA ASP A 359 13.78 14.58 5.84
C ASP A 359 14.35 14.06 7.18
N ALA A 360 14.44 14.91 8.19
CA ALA A 360 14.92 14.52 9.51
C ALA A 360 14.07 13.38 10.12
N LYS A 361 12.74 13.47 10.03
CA LYS A 361 11.83 12.44 10.55
C LYS A 361 11.90 11.15 9.76
N THR A 362 12.11 11.22 8.45
CA THR A 362 12.33 10.04 7.59
C THR A 362 13.61 9.32 8.00
N ARG A 363 14.73 10.07 8.14
CA ARG A 363 16.02 9.50 8.57
C ARG A 363 15.93 8.91 9.97
N ASP A 364 15.27 9.57 10.91
CA ASP A 364 15.04 9.02 12.25
C ASP A 364 14.30 7.66 12.18
N GLY A 365 13.25 7.54 11.41
CA GLY A 365 12.52 6.28 11.25
C GLY A 365 13.40 5.17 10.67
N ILE A 366 14.23 5.47 9.66
CA ILE A 366 15.19 4.52 9.08
C ILE A 366 16.24 4.11 10.11
N ARG A 367 16.83 5.07 10.85
CA ARG A 367 17.84 4.82 11.89
C ARG A 367 17.29 3.95 13.03
N LEU A 368 16.13 4.29 13.58
CA LEU A 368 15.48 3.53 14.66
C LEU A 368 15.23 2.07 14.23
N PHE A 369 14.82 1.87 13.00
CA PHE A 369 14.61 0.54 12.43
C PHE A 369 15.96 -0.21 12.27
N ALA A 370 16.99 0.45 11.78
CA ALA A 370 18.32 -0.14 11.63
C ALA A 370 18.97 -0.46 12.99
N ASP A 371 18.75 0.38 14.02
CA ASP A 371 19.18 0.11 15.40
C ASP A 371 18.52 -1.15 15.94
N ALA A 372 17.21 -1.29 15.76
CA ALA A 372 16.47 -2.50 16.15
C ALA A 372 16.98 -3.74 15.38
N LYS A 373 17.24 -3.61 14.06
CA LYS A 373 17.86 -4.67 13.28
C LYS A 373 19.20 -5.10 13.87
N ARG A 374 20.11 -4.16 14.13
CA ARG A 374 21.44 -4.43 14.74
C ARG A 374 21.30 -5.12 16.10
N LYS A 375 20.36 -4.67 16.92
CA LYS A 375 20.12 -5.22 18.28
C LYS A 375 19.66 -6.68 18.25
N TYR A 376 18.79 -7.05 17.34
CA TYR A 376 18.16 -8.39 17.37
C TYR A 376 18.68 -9.35 16.32
N PHE A 377 19.32 -8.87 15.26
CA PHE A 377 19.73 -9.71 14.11
C PHE A 377 21.20 -9.55 13.71
N GLY A 378 21.94 -8.65 14.34
CA GLY A 378 23.39 -8.44 14.13
C GLY A 378 23.65 -7.44 13.03
#